data_c5150f6699402af76b737dea8623223f
#
_entry.id   c5150f6699402af76b737dea8623223f
#
_cell.length_a   1.000
_cell.length_b   1.000
_cell.length_c   1.000
_cell.angle_alpha   90.00
_cell.angle_beta   90.00
_cell.angle_gamma   90.00
#
_symmetry.space_group_name_H-M   'P 1'
#
loop_
_entity.id
_entity.type
_entity.pdbx_description
1 polymer ?
#
loop_
_entity_poly.entity_id
_entity_poly.type
_entity_poly.pdbx_seq_one_letter_code
_entity_poly.pdbx_strand_id
1 'polypeptide(L)'
;MTISNMDRLEKILDGLGPGMESMPISVRELISWFGAERRGYMVAYKIRKALEALGVTTKPDFDSVPLDSKIILYAPTQEEITQQDTLENADNPVSETGSVPEASECESSPQKELISGAVSEPAFRVSRLEAANVNLITVKPDSSLNEAITLMLRHDYSQLPVMTNERDVKGVISWESITPKLILANSQSTFVRDYMKPHREINSVDSIFSALPRIVEYSYVLVRAPDQRISGIITTTDLSTQFKQLSEPFLLLSEIENHIRKIIDGKFTKEELISIVNPSDSERAIDSVADLTFGEYIRLFEDPSLWLKTNLKVDKKTFTKELDKVRIIRNDVMHFDPDGISEDDHELLHHFVRFIHTIQSLSINQTIK
;
A
#
# COMPACT_ATOMS: atom_id res chain seq x y z
N MET A 1 29.70 5.39 16.71
CA MET A 1 28.78 6.37 17.30
C MET A 1 27.57 6.47 16.36
N THR A 2 26.46 5.85 16.73
CA THR A 2 25.22 5.90 15.94
C THR A 2 24.60 7.26 16.24
N ILE A 3 24.61 8.16 15.27
CA ILE A 3 23.95 9.47 15.35
C ILE A 3 22.45 9.16 15.54
N SER A 4 21.83 9.72 16.57
CA SER A 4 20.39 9.55 16.82
C SER A 4 19.60 9.98 15.57
N ASN A 5 18.50 9.30 15.27
CA ASN A 5 17.69 9.60 14.09
C ASN A 5 17.08 11.03 14.17
N MET A 6 16.86 11.55 15.38
CA MET A 6 16.50 12.94 15.64
C MET A 6 17.61 13.92 15.25
N ASP A 7 18.87 13.59 15.54
CA ASP A 7 20.03 14.47 15.22
C ASP A 7 20.19 14.72 13.71
N ARG A 8 19.68 13.82 12.85
CA ARG A 8 19.71 14.00 11.38
C ARG A 8 18.62 14.94 10.90
N LEU A 9 17.41 14.79 11.43
CA LEU A 9 16.30 15.72 11.17
C LEU A 9 16.68 17.13 11.66
N GLU A 10 17.15 17.26 12.87
CA GLU A 10 17.59 18.55 13.44
C GLU A 10 18.68 19.21 12.59
N LYS A 11 19.69 18.46 12.11
CA LYS A 11 20.74 19.01 11.23
C LYS A 11 20.26 19.53 9.89
N ILE A 12 19.22 18.92 9.32
CA ILE A 12 18.62 19.38 8.06
C ILE A 12 17.76 20.62 8.33
N LEU A 13 17.16 20.68 9.51
CA LEU A 13 16.28 21.77 9.93
C LEU A 13 17.00 22.96 10.54
N ASP A 14 18.23 22.79 11.07
CA ASP A 14 19.08 23.86 11.60
C ASP A 14 19.38 24.99 10.58
N GLY A 15 19.10 24.74 9.28
CA GLY A 15 19.18 25.71 8.20
C GLY A 15 17.84 26.18 7.61
N LEU A 16 16.70 25.64 8.07
CA LEU A 16 15.38 25.93 7.52
C LEU A 16 14.66 26.98 8.38
N GLY A 17 14.58 28.21 7.85
CA GLY A 17 13.71 29.25 8.40
C GLY A 17 12.24 29.07 7.97
N PRO A 18 11.27 29.80 8.60
CA PRO A 18 9.87 29.79 8.21
C PRO A 18 9.69 30.09 6.71
N GLY A 19 8.95 29.22 5.99
CA GLY A 19 8.75 29.33 4.55
C GLY A 19 9.87 28.76 3.67
N MET A 20 10.92 28.17 4.25
CA MET A 20 12.01 27.53 3.50
C MET A 20 11.75 26.03 3.26
N GLU A 21 12.27 25.55 2.15
CA GLU A 21 12.17 24.14 1.70
C GLU A 21 13.54 23.46 1.77
N SER A 22 13.55 22.18 2.19
CA SER A 22 14.77 21.37 2.17
C SER A 22 15.14 20.91 0.77
N MET A 23 16.32 20.30 0.61
CA MET A 23 16.61 19.51 -0.57
C MET A 23 15.64 18.31 -0.67
N PRO A 24 15.23 17.91 -1.89
CA PRO A 24 14.33 16.76 -2.07
C PRO A 24 14.99 15.46 -1.59
N ILE A 25 14.29 14.74 -0.71
CA ILE A 25 14.66 13.41 -0.22
C ILE A 25 13.60 12.39 -0.68
N SER A 26 13.93 11.09 -0.70
CA SER A 26 12.92 10.07 -0.93
C SER A 26 12.18 9.71 0.37
N VAL A 27 10.93 9.26 0.26
CA VAL A 27 10.18 8.74 1.42
C VAL A 27 10.95 7.58 2.07
N ARG A 28 11.55 6.69 1.28
CA ARG A 28 12.42 5.60 1.75
C ARG A 28 13.58 6.12 2.60
N GLU A 29 14.20 7.19 2.18
CA GLU A 29 15.29 7.82 2.93
C GLU A 29 14.80 8.38 4.27
N LEU A 30 13.66 9.09 4.28
CA LEU A 30 13.03 9.58 5.50
C LEU A 30 12.75 8.45 6.48
N ILE A 31 12.13 7.35 6.02
CA ILE A 31 11.81 6.17 6.83
C ILE A 31 13.07 5.51 7.40
N SER A 32 14.15 5.43 6.60
CA SER A 32 15.42 4.85 7.04
C SER A 32 16.05 5.58 8.23
N TRP A 33 15.79 6.89 8.37
CA TRP A 33 16.24 7.66 9.53
C TRP A 33 15.59 7.23 10.84
N PHE A 34 14.41 6.60 10.77
CA PHE A 34 13.70 6.02 11.92
C PHE A 34 13.99 4.54 12.12
N GLY A 35 15.02 4.00 11.41
CA GLY A 35 15.47 2.62 11.54
C GLY A 35 14.52 1.60 10.95
N ALA A 36 13.69 2.02 9.99
CA ALA A 36 12.72 1.17 9.33
C ALA A 36 12.97 1.13 7.81
N GLU A 37 12.58 0.03 7.17
CA GLU A 37 12.67 -0.16 5.72
C GLU A 37 11.33 0.08 5.02
N ARG A 38 10.24 0.13 5.79
CA ARG A 38 8.87 0.35 5.30
C ARG A 38 8.09 1.26 6.23
N ARG A 39 7.05 1.86 5.66
CA ARG A 39 6.18 2.85 6.31
C ARG A 39 5.02 2.19 7.06
N GLY A 40 5.29 1.24 7.98
CA GLY A 40 4.26 0.69 8.86
C GLY A 40 3.62 1.78 9.73
N TYR A 41 2.35 1.55 10.16
CA TYR A 41 1.58 2.49 10.98
C TYR A 41 2.38 3.14 12.12
N MET A 42 3.14 2.34 12.88
CA MET A 42 3.95 2.84 14.00
C MET A 42 5.13 3.69 13.53
N VAL A 43 5.68 3.41 12.35
CA VAL A 43 6.77 4.18 11.76
C VAL A 43 6.24 5.51 11.25
N ALA A 44 5.14 5.50 10.50
CA ALA A 44 4.47 6.72 10.02
C ALA A 44 4.06 7.62 11.20
N TYR A 45 3.50 7.05 12.26
CA TYR A 45 3.16 7.76 13.48
C TYR A 45 4.38 8.44 14.14
N LYS A 46 5.51 7.70 14.28
CA LYS A 46 6.74 8.27 14.85
C LYS A 46 7.32 9.39 14.00
N ILE A 47 7.30 9.23 12.66
CA ILE A 47 7.75 10.27 11.73
C ILE A 47 6.87 11.50 11.87
N ARG A 48 5.55 11.35 11.85
CA ARG A 48 4.59 12.44 11.97
C ARG A 48 4.77 13.20 13.28
N LYS A 49 4.87 12.48 14.41
CA LYS A 49 5.18 13.12 15.71
C LYS A 49 6.51 13.89 15.74
N ALA A 50 7.53 13.34 15.10
CA ALA A 50 8.83 14.03 15.04
C ALA A 50 8.75 15.30 14.18
N LEU A 51 8.05 15.25 13.05
CA LEU A 51 7.84 16.40 12.18
C LEU A 51 6.99 17.49 12.87
N GLU A 52 5.91 17.10 13.55
CA GLU A 52 5.06 18.01 14.36
C GLU A 52 5.86 18.69 15.47
N ALA A 53 6.66 17.93 16.21
CA ALA A 53 7.49 18.47 17.28
C ALA A 53 8.50 19.51 16.80
N LEU A 54 8.92 19.42 15.54
CA LEU A 54 9.86 20.32 14.88
C LEU A 54 9.14 21.43 14.07
N GLY A 55 7.79 21.44 14.03
CA GLY A 55 7.01 22.42 13.29
C GLY A 55 7.18 22.30 11.76
N VAL A 56 7.42 21.11 11.24
CA VAL A 56 7.73 20.84 9.84
C VAL A 56 6.71 19.88 9.24
N THR A 57 6.41 20.08 7.97
CA THR A 57 5.58 19.18 7.16
C THR A 57 6.33 18.69 5.93
N THR A 58 5.76 17.74 5.18
CA THR A 58 6.33 17.29 3.91
C THR A 58 5.42 17.69 2.73
N LYS A 59 6.05 18.06 1.61
CA LYS A 59 5.36 18.36 0.34
C LYS A 59 5.96 17.50 -0.78
N PRO A 60 5.18 16.60 -1.41
CA PRO A 60 3.86 16.13 -0.98
C PRO A 60 3.92 15.41 0.38
N ASP A 61 2.75 15.13 1.00
CA ASP A 61 2.71 14.39 2.27
C ASP A 61 3.39 13.02 2.07
N PHE A 62 4.36 12.70 2.94
CA PHE A 62 5.15 11.46 2.83
C PHE A 62 4.30 10.21 2.92
N ASP A 63 3.11 10.30 3.52
CA ASP A 63 2.18 9.19 3.71
C ASP A 63 1.29 8.94 2.48
N SER A 64 1.18 9.91 1.59
CA SER A 64 0.32 9.86 0.41
C SER A 64 1.01 9.47 -0.90
N VAL A 65 2.34 9.35 -0.89
CA VAL A 65 3.14 9.07 -2.10
C VAL A 65 3.95 7.78 -1.97
N PRO A 66 4.32 7.11 -3.09
CA PRO A 66 5.18 5.93 -3.08
C PRO A 66 6.52 6.14 -2.37
N LEU A 67 7.12 5.05 -1.85
CA LEU A 67 8.37 5.07 -1.08
C LEU A 67 9.56 5.73 -1.80
N ASP A 68 9.64 5.60 -3.11
CA ASP A 68 10.73 6.17 -3.90
C ASP A 68 10.43 7.58 -4.44
N SER A 69 9.25 8.12 -4.10
CA SER A 69 8.90 9.50 -4.46
C SER A 69 9.74 10.52 -3.72
N LYS A 70 10.05 11.63 -4.41
CA LYS A 70 10.73 12.77 -3.81
C LYS A 70 9.74 13.62 -3.03
N ILE A 71 10.10 13.94 -1.81
CA ILE A 71 9.39 14.85 -0.90
C ILE A 71 10.36 15.94 -0.45
N ILE A 72 9.81 17.05 -0.02
CA ILE A 72 10.53 18.21 0.49
C ILE A 72 10.05 18.46 1.92
N LEU A 73 10.94 18.62 2.88
CA LEU A 73 10.61 19.09 4.23
C LEU A 73 10.38 20.60 4.16
N TYR A 74 9.27 21.05 4.72
CA TYR A 74 8.81 22.42 4.64
C TYR A 74 8.39 22.93 6.03
N ALA A 75 8.90 24.07 6.44
CA ALA A 75 8.50 24.76 7.66
C ALA A 75 7.42 25.81 7.31
N PRO A 76 6.11 25.57 7.60
CA PRO A 76 5.03 26.49 7.24
C PRO A 76 5.16 27.82 8.00
N THR A 77 4.73 28.91 7.37
CA THR A 77 4.61 30.22 8.01
C THR A 77 3.36 30.27 8.89
N GLN A 78 3.32 31.17 9.88
CA GLN A 78 2.15 31.32 10.76
C GLN A 78 0.85 31.64 10.00
N GLU A 79 0.93 32.32 8.87
CA GLU A 79 -0.23 32.62 8.01
C GLU A 79 -0.79 31.38 7.31
N GLU A 80 0.08 30.45 6.91
CA GLU A 80 -0.33 29.19 6.27
C GLU A 80 -0.95 28.21 7.28
N ILE A 81 -0.50 28.19 8.53
CA ILE A 81 -1.08 27.39 9.62
C ILE A 81 -2.52 27.84 9.88
N THR A 82 -2.76 29.15 9.92
CA THR A 82 -4.11 29.72 10.18
C THR A 82 -5.09 29.46 9.03
N GLN A 83 -4.60 29.36 7.79
CA GLN A 83 -5.44 29.04 6.63
C GLN A 83 -5.82 27.55 6.52
N GLN A 84 -4.96 26.65 6.98
CA GLN A 84 -5.29 25.22 7.06
C GLN A 84 -6.37 24.95 8.13
N ASP A 85 -6.29 25.55 9.30
CA ASP A 85 -7.31 25.44 10.35
C ASP A 85 -8.69 26.00 9.92
N THR A 86 -8.70 26.95 8.97
CA THR A 86 -9.96 27.55 8.47
C THR A 86 -10.63 26.69 7.39
N LEU A 87 -9.87 25.89 6.66
CA LEU A 87 -10.40 25.00 5.61
C LEU A 87 -10.94 23.67 6.18
N GLU A 88 -10.39 23.19 7.29
CA GLU A 88 -10.90 21.98 7.96
C GLU A 88 -12.22 22.22 8.73
N ASN A 89 -12.56 23.48 9.03
CA ASN A 89 -13.79 23.86 9.75
C ASN A 89 -14.95 24.30 8.86
N ALA A 90 -14.85 24.22 7.53
CA ALA A 90 -15.86 24.74 6.60
C ALA A 90 -17.01 23.78 6.26
N ASP A 91 -17.02 22.55 6.76
CA ASP A 91 -18.02 21.51 6.40
C ASP A 91 -19.09 21.22 7.48
N ASN A 92 -19.37 22.17 8.37
CA ASN A 92 -20.56 22.05 9.26
C ASN A 92 -21.45 23.29 9.14
N PRO A 93 -22.70 23.18 8.68
CA PRO A 93 -23.64 24.30 8.67
C PRO A 93 -24.15 24.57 10.08
N VAL A 94 -23.73 25.69 10.65
CA VAL A 94 -24.24 26.21 11.91
C VAL A 94 -25.55 26.97 11.64
N SER A 95 -26.62 26.54 12.29
CA SER A 95 -27.86 27.30 12.40
C SER A 95 -27.68 28.41 13.42
N GLU A 96 -27.94 29.66 13.00
CA GLU A 96 -27.96 30.85 13.86
C GLU A 96 -29.10 30.82 14.87
N THR A 97 -28.83 31.12 16.13
CA THR A 97 -29.62 32.11 16.92
C THR A 97 -28.89 32.48 18.21
N GLY A 98 -28.55 33.74 18.36
CA GLY A 98 -28.90 34.65 19.44
C GLY A 98 -28.15 34.61 20.75
N SER A 99 -27.52 35.76 21.05
CA SER A 99 -27.27 36.43 22.35
C SER A 99 -25.99 36.12 23.13
N VAL A 100 -25.19 37.21 23.22
CA VAL A 100 -24.05 37.40 24.12
C VAL A 100 -24.55 37.49 25.58
N PRO A 101 -23.84 36.94 26.56
CA PRO A 101 -23.33 37.78 27.65
C PRO A 101 -21.90 37.41 28.13
N GLU A 102 -21.19 38.48 28.44
CA GLU A 102 -20.14 38.74 29.44
C GLU A 102 -19.23 37.63 29.97
N ALA A 103 -17.96 38.03 30.04
CA ALA A 103 -16.80 37.34 30.57
C ALA A 103 -17.00 36.81 32.00
N SER A 104 -16.68 35.53 32.18
CA SER A 104 -16.24 34.99 33.46
C SER A 104 -14.96 34.18 33.23
N GLU A 105 -13.95 34.50 34.03
CA GLU A 105 -12.67 33.81 34.12
C GLU A 105 -12.93 32.30 34.32
N CYS A 106 -12.51 31.48 33.34
CA CYS A 106 -12.60 30.03 33.42
C CYS A 106 -11.19 29.49 33.66
N GLU A 107 -11.00 28.92 34.85
CA GLU A 107 -9.81 28.16 35.23
C GLU A 107 -9.48 27.15 34.15
N SER A 108 -8.20 27.14 33.73
CA SER A 108 -7.67 26.21 32.74
C SER A 108 -7.71 24.77 33.26
N SER A 109 -8.74 24.03 32.89
CA SER A 109 -8.72 22.57 33.01
C SER A 109 -7.58 22.01 32.16
N PRO A 110 -6.85 20.97 32.61
CA PRO A 110 -5.81 20.37 31.82
C PRO A 110 -6.44 19.80 30.50
N GLN A 111 -6.06 20.39 29.39
CA GLN A 111 -6.46 19.89 28.07
C GLN A 111 -5.97 18.45 27.97
N LYS A 112 -6.90 17.50 27.87
CA LYS A 112 -6.57 16.11 27.55
C LYS A 112 -5.95 16.12 26.17
N GLU A 113 -4.68 15.73 26.10
CA GLU A 113 -3.93 15.57 24.85
C GLU A 113 -4.67 14.53 24.00
N LEU A 114 -5.28 14.96 22.90
CA LEU A 114 -5.95 14.06 21.96
C LEU A 114 -4.87 13.33 21.15
N ILE A 115 -4.93 12.00 21.14
CA ILE A 115 -4.02 11.17 20.37
C ILE A 115 -4.53 11.14 18.93
N SER A 116 -3.80 11.77 18.02
CA SER A 116 -4.02 11.67 16.58
C SER A 116 -3.15 10.55 15.99
N GLY A 117 -3.53 9.97 14.88
CA GLY A 117 -2.79 8.86 14.25
C GLY A 117 -3.51 8.23 13.06
N ALA A 118 -4.61 8.85 12.61
CA ALA A 118 -5.25 8.41 11.37
C ALA A 118 -4.39 8.78 10.14
N VAL A 119 -4.43 7.94 9.10
CA VAL A 119 -3.83 8.27 7.80
C VAL A 119 -4.53 9.50 7.23
N SER A 120 -3.77 10.47 6.73
CA SER A 120 -4.28 11.71 6.13
C SER A 120 -5.20 11.45 4.93
N GLU A 121 -4.98 10.38 4.19
CA GLU A 121 -5.76 9.99 3.01
C GLU A 121 -6.17 8.51 3.11
N PRO A 122 -7.36 8.23 3.65
CA PRO A 122 -7.82 6.85 3.85
C PRO A 122 -8.25 6.16 2.55
N ALA A 123 -8.51 6.91 1.46
CA ALA A 123 -8.94 6.31 0.20
C ALA A 123 -7.75 5.80 -0.62
N PHE A 124 -7.88 4.59 -1.18
CA PHE A 124 -6.90 4.07 -2.13
C PHE A 124 -7.10 4.76 -3.48
N ARG A 125 -6.25 5.76 -3.77
CA ARG A 125 -6.34 6.59 -4.97
C ARG A 125 -5.61 5.96 -6.17
N VAL A 126 -6.05 6.33 -7.36
CA VAL A 126 -5.41 5.98 -8.64
C VAL A 126 -3.93 6.36 -8.66
N SER A 127 -3.56 7.50 -8.04
CA SER A 127 -2.16 7.95 -7.95
C SER A 127 -1.22 7.00 -7.21
N ARG A 128 -1.73 6.04 -6.42
CA ARG A 128 -0.92 5.02 -5.75
C ARG A 128 -0.51 3.87 -6.67
N LEU A 129 -1.16 3.73 -7.83
CA LEU A 129 -0.77 2.71 -8.80
C LEU A 129 0.53 3.12 -9.50
N GLU A 130 1.47 2.19 -9.62
CA GLU A 130 2.72 2.43 -10.35
C GLU A 130 2.44 2.89 -11.78
N ALA A 131 1.54 2.20 -12.48
CA ALA A 131 1.15 2.51 -13.86
C ALA A 131 0.55 3.92 -14.04
N ALA A 132 0.09 4.58 -12.96
CA ALA A 132 -0.40 5.96 -13.00
C ALA A 132 0.71 7.01 -13.04
N ASN A 133 1.98 6.62 -12.78
CA ASN A 133 3.12 7.52 -12.59
C ASN A 133 4.32 7.14 -13.46
N VAL A 134 4.09 6.56 -14.63
CA VAL A 134 5.15 6.11 -15.56
C VAL A 134 5.36 7.15 -16.66
N ASN A 135 6.60 7.35 -17.08
CA ASN A 135 6.88 8.14 -18.28
C ASN A 135 6.27 7.45 -19.51
N LEU A 136 5.26 8.09 -20.11
CA LEU A 136 4.55 7.55 -21.26
C LEU A 136 5.38 7.62 -22.54
N ILE A 137 5.41 6.50 -23.26
CA ILE A 137 5.84 6.50 -24.65
C ILE A 137 4.61 6.89 -25.49
N THR A 138 4.74 7.97 -26.25
CA THR A 138 3.63 8.57 -27.02
C THR A 138 4.04 8.75 -28.49
N VAL A 139 3.06 8.89 -29.35
CA VAL A 139 3.27 9.24 -30.76
C VAL A 139 2.47 10.49 -31.11
N LYS A 140 2.91 11.22 -32.15
CA LYS A 140 2.16 12.37 -32.66
C LYS A 140 1.10 11.93 -33.68
N PRO A 141 0.03 12.71 -33.87
CA PRO A 141 -0.97 12.41 -34.91
C PRO A 141 -0.37 12.28 -36.34
N ASP A 142 0.69 13.01 -36.60
CA ASP A 142 1.38 13.01 -37.91
C ASP A 142 2.58 12.05 -37.98
N SER A 143 2.85 11.29 -36.89
CA SER A 143 3.81 10.19 -36.94
C SER A 143 3.39 9.11 -37.93
N SER A 144 4.37 8.40 -38.46
CA SER A 144 4.08 7.29 -39.35
C SER A 144 3.48 6.09 -38.60
N LEU A 145 2.59 5.35 -39.24
CA LEU A 145 2.04 4.11 -38.69
C LEU A 145 3.17 3.11 -38.34
N ASN A 146 4.21 3.04 -39.20
CA ASN A 146 5.36 2.16 -38.96
C ASN A 146 6.12 2.55 -37.67
N GLU A 147 6.24 3.83 -37.35
CA GLU A 147 6.84 4.31 -36.11
C GLU A 147 6.04 3.79 -34.90
N ALA A 148 4.70 3.99 -34.91
CA ALA A 148 3.84 3.53 -33.84
C ALA A 148 3.90 2.01 -33.66
N ILE A 149 3.83 1.25 -34.75
CA ILE A 149 3.96 -0.23 -34.74
C ILE A 149 5.32 -0.65 -34.18
N THR A 150 6.39 0.03 -34.60
CA THR A 150 7.75 -0.29 -34.11
C THR A 150 7.88 -0.07 -32.61
N LEU A 151 7.34 1.04 -32.09
CA LEU A 151 7.34 1.32 -30.66
C LEU A 151 6.50 0.30 -29.89
N MET A 152 5.32 -0.07 -30.39
CA MET A 152 4.46 -1.07 -29.78
C MET A 152 5.17 -2.43 -29.70
N LEU A 153 5.80 -2.88 -30.79
CA LEU A 153 6.57 -4.15 -30.83
C LEU A 153 7.79 -4.10 -29.91
N ARG A 154 8.55 -3.00 -29.94
CA ARG A 154 9.76 -2.86 -29.13
C ARG A 154 9.51 -2.94 -27.63
N HIS A 155 8.39 -2.41 -27.17
CA HIS A 155 8.06 -2.26 -25.75
C HIS A 155 6.98 -3.25 -25.29
N ASP A 156 6.53 -4.14 -26.19
CA ASP A 156 5.42 -5.08 -25.93
C ASP A 156 4.13 -4.36 -25.49
N TYR A 157 3.84 -3.22 -26.13
CA TYR A 157 2.66 -2.43 -25.83
C TYR A 157 1.49 -2.76 -26.75
N SER A 158 0.29 -2.89 -26.20
CA SER A 158 -0.94 -3.08 -26.96
C SER A 158 -1.50 -1.79 -27.52
N GLN A 159 -1.13 -0.64 -26.95
CA GLN A 159 -1.58 0.69 -27.35
C GLN A 159 -0.56 1.78 -26.99
N LEU A 160 -0.66 2.91 -27.70
CA LEU A 160 0.11 4.13 -27.42
C LEU A 160 -0.82 5.35 -27.39
N PRO A 161 -0.66 6.28 -26.43
CA PRO A 161 -1.31 7.57 -26.46
C PRO A 161 -0.81 8.40 -27.67
N VAL A 162 -1.76 9.05 -28.34
CA VAL A 162 -1.47 9.96 -29.45
C VAL A 162 -1.59 11.39 -28.91
N MET A 163 -0.46 12.09 -28.78
CA MET A 163 -0.38 13.37 -28.08
C MET A 163 0.42 14.40 -28.87
N THR A 164 0.04 15.68 -28.74
CA THR A 164 0.84 16.79 -29.28
C THR A 164 1.79 17.39 -28.25
N ASN A 165 1.41 17.33 -26.97
CA ASN A 165 2.22 17.65 -25.80
C ASN A 165 1.69 16.88 -24.59
N GLU A 166 2.32 17.00 -23.44
CA GLU A 166 2.00 16.24 -22.22
C GLU A 166 0.56 16.44 -21.68
N ARG A 167 -0.15 17.48 -22.13
CA ARG A 167 -1.51 17.84 -21.70
C ARG A 167 -2.58 17.62 -22.77
N ASP A 168 -2.16 17.51 -24.02
CA ASP A 168 -3.09 17.51 -25.17
C ASP A 168 -3.10 16.14 -25.85
N VAL A 169 -4.06 15.32 -25.45
CA VAL A 169 -4.31 13.98 -26.00
C VAL A 169 -5.26 14.08 -27.18
N LYS A 170 -4.88 13.54 -28.32
CA LYS A 170 -5.71 13.47 -29.53
C LYS A 170 -6.46 12.14 -29.65
N GLY A 171 -5.95 11.10 -29.04
CA GLY A 171 -6.53 9.77 -29.04
C GLY A 171 -5.57 8.71 -28.57
N VAL A 172 -5.87 7.47 -28.90
CA VAL A 172 -5.01 6.31 -28.64
C VAL A 172 -4.98 5.44 -29.89
N ILE A 173 -3.79 4.97 -30.28
CA ILE A 173 -3.59 3.96 -31.30
C ILE A 173 -3.31 2.62 -30.67
N SER A 174 -3.92 1.55 -31.16
CA SER A 174 -3.79 0.18 -30.64
C SER A 174 -3.85 -0.85 -31.75
N TRP A 175 -3.41 -2.07 -31.47
CA TRP A 175 -3.58 -3.21 -32.42
C TRP A 175 -5.04 -3.35 -32.84
N GLU A 176 -5.96 -3.19 -31.90
CA GLU A 176 -7.40 -3.26 -32.12
C GLU A 176 -7.93 -2.12 -33.02
N SER A 177 -7.26 -0.97 -33.05
CA SER A 177 -7.63 0.15 -33.90
C SER A 177 -7.01 0.06 -35.29
N ILE A 178 -5.83 -0.53 -35.41
CA ILE A 178 -5.06 -0.68 -36.66
C ILE A 178 -5.63 -1.81 -37.54
N THR A 179 -5.79 -2.99 -36.95
CA THR A 179 -6.08 -4.23 -37.68
C THR A 179 -7.34 -4.16 -38.55
N PRO A 180 -8.51 -3.71 -38.04
CA PRO A 180 -9.71 -3.63 -38.89
C PRO A 180 -9.57 -2.64 -40.04
N LYS A 181 -8.87 -1.52 -39.82
CA LYS A 181 -8.68 -0.50 -40.87
C LYS A 181 -7.76 -0.99 -41.97
N LEU A 182 -6.70 -1.71 -41.62
CA LEU A 182 -5.79 -2.30 -42.61
C LEU A 182 -6.44 -3.47 -43.39
N ILE A 183 -7.11 -4.38 -42.68
CA ILE A 183 -7.58 -5.63 -43.29
C ILE A 183 -8.96 -5.47 -43.92
N LEU A 184 -9.92 -4.86 -43.23
CA LEU A 184 -11.32 -4.77 -43.66
C LEU A 184 -11.59 -3.53 -44.52
N ALA A 185 -11.04 -2.39 -44.12
CA ALA A 185 -11.23 -1.14 -44.84
C ALA A 185 -10.15 -0.92 -45.91
N ASN A 186 -9.14 -1.80 -46.04
CA ASN A 186 -8.03 -1.70 -46.98
C ASN A 186 -7.37 -0.31 -47.00
N SER A 187 -7.18 0.29 -45.82
CA SER A 187 -6.66 1.63 -45.66
C SER A 187 -5.21 1.70 -46.17
N GLN A 188 -4.96 2.71 -47.04
CA GLN A 188 -3.63 3.04 -47.57
C GLN A 188 -2.94 4.15 -46.78
N SER A 189 -3.56 4.65 -45.73
CA SER A 189 -2.97 5.73 -44.95
C SER A 189 -1.73 5.28 -44.20
N THR A 190 -0.76 6.18 -44.08
CA THR A 190 0.50 5.94 -43.40
C THR A 190 0.62 6.71 -42.08
N PHE A 191 -0.40 7.51 -41.71
CA PHE A 191 -0.37 8.39 -40.53
C PHE A 191 -1.16 7.82 -39.37
N VAL A 192 -0.64 8.01 -38.13
CA VAL A 192 -1.25 7.57 -36.87
C VAL A 192 -2.68 8.12 -36.70
N ARG A 193 -2.93 9.41 -37.06
CA ARG A 193 -4.25 10.05 -36.94
C ARG A 193 -5.38 9.29 -37.62
N ASP A 194 -5.08 8.55 -38.66
CA ASP A 194 -6.10 7.82 -39.41
C ASP A 194 -6.48 6.49 -38.77
N TYR A 195 -5.69 6.02 -37.79
CA TYR A 195 -5.89 4.77 -37.08
C TYR A 195 -6.26 4.95 -35.61
N MET A 196 -6.04 6.13 -35.01
CA MET A 196 -6.37 6.40 -33.62
C MET A 196 -7.87 6.33 -33.35
N LYS A 197 -8.23 6.01 -32.10
CA LYS A 197 -9.58 6.05 -31.54
C LYS A 197 -9.63 7.12 -30.43
N PRO A 198 -10.85 7.61 -30.05
CA PRO A 198 -11.00 8.46 -28.90
C PRO A 198 -10.45 7.80 -27.63
N HIS A 199 -9.78 8.58 -26.80
CA HIS A 199 -9.25 8.12 -25.51
C HIS A 199 -10.28 8.23 -24.39
N ARG A 200 -9.96 7.64 -23.24
CA ARG A 200 -10.69 7.77 -21.98
C ARG A 200 -9.71 8.16 -20.90
N GLU A 201 -10.14 9.02 -19.98
CA GLU A 201 -9.32 9.56 -18.91
C GLU A 201 -10.00 9.38 -17.55
N ILE A 202 -9.17 9.23 -16.52
CA ILE A 202 -9.54 9.32 -15.11
C ILE A 202 -8.57 10.28 -14.42
N ASN A 203 -8.97 10.85 -13.27
CA ASN A 203 -8.06 11.71 -12.52
C ASN A 203 -7.22 10.87 -11.56
N SER A 204 -5.97 11.26 -11.37
CA SER A 204 -5.07 10.59 -10.43
C SER A 204 -5.58 10.60 -8.97
N VAL A 205 -6.40 11.60 -8.63
CA VAL A 205 -7.03 11.75 -7.31
C VAL A 205 -8.31 10.94 -7.13
N ASP A 206 -8.85 10.34 -8.20
CA ASP A 206 -10.03 9.50 -8.10
C ASP A 206 -9.74 8.24 -7.25
N SER A 207 -10.76 7.74 -6.52
CA SER A 207 -10.66 6.43 -5.87
C SER A 207 -10.51 5.33 -6.91
N ILE A 208 -9.65 4.34 -6.64
CA ILE A 208 -9.48 3.18 -7.54
C ILE A 208 -10.81 2.44 -7.77
N PHE A 209 -11.68 2.37 -6.76
CA PHE A 209 -12.97 1.72 -6.88
C PHE A 209 -13.93 2.45 -7.81
N SER A 210 -13.84 3.79 -7.90
CA SER A 210 -14.62 4.57 -8.87
C SER A 210 -14.04 4.50 -10.28
N ALA A 211 -12.73 4.29 -10.41
CA ALA A 211 -12.03 4.15 -11.69
C ALA A 211 -12.18 2.75 -12.31
N LEU A 212 -12.26 1.72 -11.46
CA LEU A 212 -12.26 0.30 -11.85
C LEU A 212 -13.28 -0.04 -12.96
N PRO A 213 -14.58 0.36 -12.89
CA PRO A 213 -15.53 0.04 -13.94
C PRO A 213 -15.11 0.56 -15.33
N ARG A 214 -14.52 1.77 -15.37
CA ARG A 214 -14.02 2.36 -16.64
C ARG A 214 -12.81 1.59 -17.19
N ILE A 215 -11.89 1.20 -16.32
CA ILE A 215 -10.69 0.44 -16.74
C ILE A 215 -11.12 -0.93 -17.30
N VAL A 216 -12.08 -1.58 -16.66
CA VAL A 216 -12.60 -2.87 -17.11
C VAL A 216 -13.38 -2.75 -18.43
N GLU A 217 -14.22 -1.72 -18.58
CA GLU A 217 -15.03 -1.48 -19.79
C GLU A 217 -14.19 -1.17 -21.02
N TYR A 218 -13.13 -0.34 -20.86
CA TYR A 218 -12.32 0.13 -21.98
C TYR A 218 -10.98 -0.58 -22.13
N SER A 219 -10.67 -1.52 -21.25
CA SER A 219 -9.39 -2.25 -21.17
C SER A 219 -8.17 -1.40 -20.78
N TYR A 220 -8.23 -0.10 -20.93
CA TYR A 220 -7.23 0.87 -20.51
C TYR A 220 -7.85 2.27 -20.32
N VAL A 221 -7.21 3.09 -19.50
CA VAL A 221 -7.53 4.52 -19.32
C VAL A 221 -6.23 5.32 -19.17
N LEU A 222 -6.24 6.57 -19.61
CA LEU A 222 -5.16 7.52 -19.34
C LEU A 222 -5.40 8.17 -17.97
N VAL A 223 -4.32 8.45 -17.25
CA VAL A 223 -4.39 9.13 -15.95
C VAL A 223 -4.00 10.58 -16.11
N ARG A 224 -4.89 11.48 -15.69
CA ARG A 224 -4.64 12.92 -15.67
C ARG A 224 -4.25 13.37 -14.27
N ALA A 225 -3.07 13.94 -14.15
CA ALA A 225 -2.56 14.51 -12.91
C ALA A 225 -3.22 15.88 -12.60
N PRO A 226 -3.15 16.39 -11.36
CA PRO A 226 -3.72 17.69 -10.98
C PRO A 226 -3.18 18.87 -11.80
N ASP A 227 -1.94 18.81 -12.27
CA ASP A 227 -1.30 19.80 -13.14
C ASP A 227 -1.72 19.67 -14.62
N GLN A 228 -2.72 18.84 -14.88
CA GLN A 228 -3.30 18.58 -16.21
C GLN A 228 -2.40 17.80 -17.18
N ARG A 229 -1.27 17.29 -16.75
CA ARG A 229 -0.47 16.36 -17.57
C ARG A 229 -1.05 14.95 -17.51
N ILE A 230 -0.81 14.19 -18.56
CA ILE A 230 -1.04 12.75 -18.52
C ILE A 230 0.17 12.09 -17.84
N SER A 231 -0.07 11.51 -16.68
CA SER A 231 0.97 10.94 -15.84
C SER A 231 1.13 9.41 -15.99
N GLY A 232 0.18 8.74 -16.64
CA GLY A 232 0.23 7.30 -16.79
C GLY A 232 -0.88 6.76 -17.69
N ILE A 233 -0.81 5.46 -17.93
CA ILE A 233 -1.85 4.65 -18.55
C ILE A 233 -2.06 3.40 -17.70
N ILE A 234 -3.29 3.14 -17.30
CA ILE A 234 -3.65 1.96 -16.51
C ILE A 234 -4.43 1.00 -17.39
N THR A 235 -4.01 -0.24 -17.42
CA THR A 235 -4.67 -1.34 -18.11
C THR A 235 -5.31 -2.32 -17.13
N THR A 236 -6.13 -3.26 -17.63
CA THR A 236 -6.65 -4.38 -16.83
C THR A 236 -5.53 -5.28 -16.33
N THR A 237 -4.40 -5.37 -17.04
CA THR A 237 -3.21 -6.12 -16.60
C THR A 237 -2.58 -5.49 -15.37
N ASP A 238 -2.45 -4.15 -15.35
CA ASP A 238 -1.91 -3.41 -14.20
C ASP A 238 -2.78 -3.61 -12.96
N LEU A 239 -4.11 -3.57 -13.13
CA LEU A 239 -5.05 -3.88 -12.06
C LEU A 239 -4.90 -5.31 -11.54
N SER A 240 -4.73 -6.28 -12.43
CA SER A 240 -4.55 -7.69 -12.05
C SER A 240 -3.25 -7.89 -11.29
N THR A 241 -2.17 -7.23 -11.72
CA THR A 241 -0.87 -7.25 -11.03
C THR A 241 -0.98 -6.60 -9.64
N GLN A 242 -1.62 -5.45 -9.55
CA GLN A 242 -1.84 -4.77 -8.28
C GLN A 242 -2.74 -5.59 -7.34
N PHE A 243 -3.80 -6.19 -7.86
CA PHE A 243 -4.66 -7.07 -7.07
C PHE A 243 -3.88 -8.27 -6.54
N LYS A 244 -3.04 -8.90 -7.37
CA LYS A 244 -2.16 -9.98 -6.93
C LYS A 244 -1.28 -9.53 -5.77
N GLN A 245 -0.56 -8.41 -5.92
CA GLN A 245 0.34 -7.88 -4.88
C GLN A 245 -0.38 -7.61 -3.56
N LEU A 246 -1.60 -7.09 -3.61
CA LEU A 246 -2.40 -6.78 -2.42
C LEU A 246 -3.02 -8.03 -1.78
N SER A 247 -3.45 -9.02 -2.56
CA SER A 247 -4.19 -10.19 -2.06
C SER A 247 -3.30 -11.38 -1.72
N GLU A 248 -2.17 -11.55 -2.39
CA GLU A 248 -1.30 -12.73 -2.23
C GLU A 248 -0.82 -12.93 -0.79
N PRO A 249 -0.41 -11.90 0.00
CA PRO A 249 -0.04 -12.10 1.39
C PRO A 249 -1.17 -12.66 2.25
N PHE A 250 -2.41 -12.19 2.05
CA PHE A 250 -3.57 -12.71 2.77
C PHE A 250 -3.84 -14.18 2.44
N LEU A 251 -3.70 -14.56 1.17
CA LEU A 251 -3.91 -15.92 0.71
C LEU A 251 -2.83 -16.85 1.28
N LEU A 252 -1.56 -16.45 1.24
CA LEU A 252 -0.44 -17.20 1.82
C LEU A 252 -0.60 -17.39 3.33
N LEU A 253 -0.95 -16.32 4.06
CA LEU A 253 -1.21 -16.39 5.50
C LEU A 253 -2.39 -17.29 5.84
N SER A 254 -3.49 -17.20 5.08
CA SER A 254 -4.64 -18.09 5.23
C SER A 254 -4.26 -19.55 5.00
N GLU A 255 -3.45 -19.83 3.99
CA GLU A 255 -2.97 -21.18 3.68
C GLU A 255 -2.10 -21.71 4.81
N ILE A 256 -1.13 -20.91 5.30
CA ILE A 256 -0.29 -21.26 6.44
C ILE A 256 -1.15 -21.59 7.67
N GLU A 257 -2.10 -20.70 8.00
CA GLU A 257 -2.96 -20.88 9.17
C GLU A 257 -3.81 -22.16 9.07
N ASN A 258 -4.37 -22.43 7.89
CA ASN A 258 -5.12 -23.67 7.66
C ASN A 258 -4.25 -24.93 7.80
N HIS A 259 -3.00 -24.89 7.35
CA HIS A 259 -2.06 -25.98 7.54
C HIS A 259 -1.68 -26.15 9.00
N ILE A 260 -1.48 -25.08 9.77
CA ILE A 260 -1.24 -25.13 11.21
C ILE A 260 -2.44 -25.76 11.92
N ARG A 261 -3.66 -25.31 11.61
CA ARG A 261 -4.89 -25.91 12.17
C ARG A 261 -4.98 -27.40 11.87
N LYS A 262 -4.66 -27.81 10.64
CA LYS A 262 -4.64 -29.23 10.25
C LYS A 262 -3.59 -30.05 11.02
N ILE A 263 -2.46 -29.46 11.38
CA ILE A 263 -1.44 -30.13 12.22
C ILE A 263 -1.97 -30.35 13.64
N ILE A 264 -2.76 -29.43 14.16
CA ILE A 264 -3.29 -29.43 15.53
C ILE A 264 -4.56 -30.28 15.65
N ASP A 265 -5.39 -30.29 14.61
CA ASP A 265 -6.73 -30.88 14.60
C ASP A 265 -6.76 -32.35 15.09
N GLY A 266 -7.69 -32.62 16.02
CA GLY A 266 -7.90 -33.96 16.57
C GLY A 266 -6.78 -34.48 17.48
N LYS A 267 -5.80 -33.66 17.88
CA LYS A 267 -4.65 -34.09 18.70
C LYS A 267 -4.65 -33.57 20.13
N PHE A 268 -5.47 -32.58 20.44
CA PHE A 268 -5.48 -31.90 21.74
C PHE A 268 -6.87 -31.89 22.33
N THR A 269 -6.93 -31.99 23.70
CA THR A 269 -8.18 -31.82 24.43
C THR A 269 -8.54 -30.34 24.56
N LYS A 270 -9.79 -30.06 24.92
CA LYS A 270 -10.25 -28.68 25.14
C LYS A 270 -9.47 -28.00 26.28
N GLU A 271 -9.15 -28.76 27.35
CA GLU A 271 -8.39 -28.27 28.51
C GLU A 271 -6.96 -27.87 28.09
N GLU A 272 -6.34 -28.65 27.21
CA GLU A 272 -5.01 -28.36 26.68
C GLU A 272 -5.01 -27.11 25.82
N LEU A 273 -6.05 -26.92 24.98
CA LEU A 273 -6.20 -25.69 24.19
C LEU A 273 -6.49 -24.47 25.07
N ILE A 274 -7.26 -24.61 26.13
CA ILE A 274 -7.50 -23.54 27.10
C ILE A 274 -6.21 -23.17 27.85
N SER A 275 -5.35 -24.11 28.15
CA SER A 275 -4.12 -23.88 28.92
C SER A 275 -3.12 -22.96 28.23
N ILE A 276 -3.17 -22.83 26.91
CA ILE A 276 -2.29 -21.97 26.13
C ILE A 276 -2.88 -20.56 25.86
N VAL A 277 -4.15 -20.34 26.22
CA VAL A 277 -4.80 -19.03 26.09
C VAL A 277 -4.17 -18.03 27.06
N ASN A 278 -4.12 -16.77 26.68
CA ASN A 278 -3.60 -15.73 27.56
C ASN A 278 -4.54 -15.59 28.80
N PRO A 279 -4.01 -15.62 30.02
CA PRO A 279 -4.83 -15.45 31.22
C PRO A 279 -5.68 -14.18 31.26
N SER A 280 -5.25 -13.09 30.57
CA SER A 280 -6.02 -11.87 30.41
C SER A 280 -7.23 -12.00 29.49
N ASP A 281 -7.35 -13.09 28.73
CA ASP A 281 -8.41 -13.37 27.75
C ASP A 281 -9.21 -14.64 28.13
N SER A 282 -9.25 -14.95 29.43
CA SER A 282 -9.84 -16.16 29.98
C SER A 282 -11.35 -16.31 29.80
N GLU A 283 -12.05 -15.20 29.46
CA GLU A 283 -13.50 -15.23 29.19
C GLU A 283 -13.86 -15.71 27.78
N ARG A 284 -12.87 -15.84 26.89
CA ARG A 284 -13.09 -16.31 25.54
C ARG A 284 -13.35 -17.82 25.51
N ALA A 285 -14.47 -18.22 24.93
CA ALA A 285 -14.79 -19.62 24.73
C ALA A 285 -13.90 -20.21 23.63
N ILE A 286 -13.30 -21.38 23.91
CA ILE A 286 -12.51 -22.17 22.95
C ILE A 286 -13.27 -23.47 22.70
N ASP A 287 -13.93 -23.57 21.54
CA ASP A 287 -14.69 -24.75 21.14
C ASP A 287 -14.00 -25.54 20.03
N SER A 288 -13.11 -24.89 19.29
CA SER A 288 -12.38 -25.47 18.17
C SER A 288 -10.96 -24.89 18.03
N VAL A 289 -10.14 -25.57 17.22
CA VAL A 289 -8.80 -25.06 16.83
C VAL A 289 -8.87 -23.72 16.14
N ALA A 290 -10.01 -23.42 15.49
CA ALA A 290 -10.20 -22.16 14.76
C ALA A 290 -10.35 -20.95 15.69
N ASP A 291 -10.67 -21.18 16.97
CA ASP A 291 -10.83 -20.12 17.96
C ASP A 291 -9.48 -19.64 18.52
N LEU A 292 -8.40 -20.35 18.21
CA LEU A 292 -7.05 -19.96 18.64
C LEU A 292 -6.51 -18.81 17.78
N THR A 293 -5.82 -17.90 18.44
CA THR A 293 -5.03 -16.85 17.76
C THR A 293 -3.71 -17.41 17.25
N PHE A 294 -3.07 -16.70 16.32
CA PHE A 294 -1.78 -17.12 15.78
C PHE A 294 -0.68 -17.22 16.87
N GLY A 295 -0.71 -16.32 17.86
CA GLY A 295 0.20 -16.39 19.01
C GLY A 295 -0.04 -17.62 19.91
N GLU A 296 -1.28 -18.10 19.97
CA GLU A 296 -1.62 -19.31 20.71
C GLU A 296 -1.14 -20.57 20.01
N TYR A 297 -1.16 -20.62 18.67
CA TYR A 297 -0.50 -21.69 17.93
C TYR A 297 1.00 -21.77 18.26
N ILE A 298 1.68 -20.63 18.36
CA ILE A 298 3.12 -20.61 18.72
C ILE A 298 3.33 -21.14 20.13
N ARG A 299 2.55 -20.68 21.14
CA ARG A 299 2.63 -21.19 22.51
C ARG A 299 2.38 -22.70 22.61
N LEU A 300 1.43 -23.22 21.82
CA LEU A 300 1.17 -24.63 21.73
C LEU A 300 2.41 -25.41 21.24
N PHE A 301 3.07 -24.91 20.21
CA PHE A 301 4.27 -25.56 19.66
C PHE A 301 5.52 -25.34 20.53
N GLU A 302 5.57 -24.31 21.35
CA GLU A 302 6.66 -24.06 22.30
C GLU A 302 6.61 -25.01 23.50
N ASP A 303 5.43 -25.46 23.91
CA ASP A 303 5.29 -26.41 25.00
C ASP A 303 5.86 -27.78 24.60
N PRO A 304 6.84 -28.36 25.36
CA PRO A 304 7.47 -29.60 24.98
C PRO A 304 6.52 -30.82 24.99
N SER A 305 5.52 -30.82 25.86
CA SER A 305 4.55 -31.90 25.98
C SER A 305 3.52 -31.89 24.86
N LEU A 306 3.05 -30.71 24.51
CA LEU A 306 2.11 -30.52 23.42
C LEU A 306 2.78 -30.71 22.05
N TRP A 307 4.04 -30.25 21.89
CA TRP A 307 4.82 -30.49 20.67
C TRP A 307 4.89 -31.99 20.32
N LEU A 308 5.14 -32.86 21.29
CA LEU A 308 5.23 -34.30 21.05
C LEU A 308 3.95 -34.88 20.45
N LYS A 309 2.77 -34.35 20.82
CA LYS A 309 1.47 -34.76 20.27
C LYS A 309 1.29 -34.41 18.81
N THR A 310 1.97 -33.36 18.32
CA THR A 310 1.89 -32.97 16.90
C THR A 310 2.46 -34.05 15.98
N ASN A 311 3.36 -34.91 16.50
CA ASN A 311 4.11 -35.91 15.75
C ASN A 311 4.93 -35.35 14.57
N LEU A 312 5.28 -34.04 14.62
CA LEU A 312 6.15 -33.42 13.63
C LEU A 312 7.60 -33.93 13.78
N LYS A 313 8.21 -34.33 12.66
CA LYS A 313 9.60 -34.86 12.60
C LYS A 313 10.60 -33.75 12.17
N VAL A 314 10.41 -32.54 12.69
CA VAL A 314 11.30 -31.39 12.43
C VAL A 314 11.78 -30.79 13.74
N ASP A 315 12.85 -30.02 13.71
CA ASP A 315 13.37 -29.34 14.89
C ASP A 315 12.36 -28.32 15.42
N LYS A 316 11.94 -28.48 16.67
CA LYS A 316 10.94 -27.64 17.33
C LYS A 316 11.34 -26.16 17.32
N LYS A 317 12.60 -25.89 17.73
CA LYS A 317 13.07 -24.51 17.91
C LYS A 317 13.12 -23.76 16.56
N THR A 318 13.56 -24.42 15.52
CA THR A 318 13.58 -23.85 14.17
C THR A 318 12.17 -23.62 13.66
N PHE A 319 11.27 -24.60 13.81
CA PHE A 319 9.88 -24.46 13.37
C PHE A 319 9.16 -23.29 14.05
N THR A 320 9.23 -23.21 15.40
CA THR A 320 8.56 -22.14 16.15
C THR A 320 9.14 -20.76 15.84
N LYS A 321 10.46 -20.66 15.63
CA LYS A 321 11.11 -19.41 15.23
C LYS A 321 10.64 -18.92 13.84
N GLU A 322 10.55 -19.82 12.87
CA GLU A 322 10.07 -19.45 11.53
C GLU A 322 8.58 -19.11 11.56
N LEU A 323 7.78 -19.82 12.35
CA LEU A 323 6.36 -19.50 12.53
C LEU A 323 6.14 -18.15 13.23
N ASP A 324 7.02 -17.75 14.16
CA ASP A 324 6.96 -16.44 14.82
C ASP A 324 7.24 -15.29 13.85
N LYS A 325 8.15 -15.48 12.89
CA LYS A 325 8.34 -14.51 11.80
C LYS A 325 7.06 -14.33 10.96
N VAL A 326 6.38 -15.43 10.63
CA VAL A 326 5.10 -15.38 9.92
C VAL A 326 4.05 -14.62 10.74
N ARG A 327 4.02 -14.78 12.08
CA ARG A 327 3.13 -14.02 12.97
C ARG A 327 3.39 -12.51 12.90
N ILE A 328 4.64 -12.10 12.86
CA ILE A 328 5.00 -10.69 12.73
C ILE A 328 4.47 -10.12 11.41
N ILE A 329 4.75 -10.80 10.29
CA ILE A 329 4.25 -10.39 8.97
C ILE A 329 2.71 -10.37 8.96
N ARG A 330 2.06 -11.39 9.56
CA ARG A 330 0.59 -11.43 9.64
C ARG A 330 0.03 -10.21 10.37
N ASN A 331 0.65 -9.78 11.44
CA ASN A 331 0.20 -8.60 12.16
C ASN A 331 0.33 -7.33 11.29
N ASP A 332 1.43 -7.16 10.57
CA ASP A 332 1.64 -6.03 9.68
C ASP A 332 0.60 -6.02 8.54
N VAL A 333 0.37 -7.18 7.91
CA VAL A 333 -0.66 -7.34 6.85
C VAL A 333 -2.07 -7.01 7.37
N MET A 334 -2.42 -7.45 8.59
CA MET A 334 -3.74 -7.21 9.18
C MET A 334 -3.94 -5.77 9.66
N HIS A 335 -2.87 -5.02 9.86
CA HIS A 335 -2.94 -3.59 10.12
C HIS A 335 -3.02 -2.74 8.85
N PHE A 336 -3.14 -3.39 7.67
CA PHE A 336 -3.30 -2.72 6.38
C PHE A 336 -2.19 -1.70 6.11
N ASP A 337 -0.93 -2.12 6.27
CA ASP A 337 0.22 -1.29 5.91
C ASP A 337 0.04 -0.78 4.47
N PRO A 338 0.00 0.54 4.24
CA PRO A 338 -0.26 1.11 2.92
C PRO A 338 0.83 0.78 1.89
N ASP A 339 2.01 0.41 2.34
CA ASP A 339 3.15 0.03 1.49
C ASP A 339 3.18 -1.48 1.19
N GLY A 340 2.22 -2.24 1.76
CA GLY A 340 2.20 -3.69 1.66
C GLY A 340 3.32 -4.35 2.47
N ILE A 341 3.71 -5.56 2.09
CA ILE A 341 4.83 -6.29 2.70
C ILE A 341 6.10 -6.14 1.85
N SER A 342 7.27 -6.25 2.50
CA SER A 342 8.55 -6.23 1.79
C SER A 342 8.73 -7.48 0.91
N GLU A 343 9.61 -7.40 -0.09
CA GLU A 343 9.99 -8.56 -0.93
C GLU A 343 10.50 -9.72 -0.08
N ASP A 344 11.34 -9.42 0.92
CA ASP A 344 11.89 -10.43 1.87
C ASP A 344 10.78 -11.12 2.67
N ASP A 345 9.77 -10.38 3.15
CA ASP A 345 8.63 -10.95 3.85
C ASP A 345 7.76 -11.80 2.93
N HIS A 346 7.58 -11.36 1.68
CA HIS A 346 6.85 -12.11 0.67
C HIS A 346 7.55 -13.44 0.36
N GLU A 347 8.87 -13.41 0.15
CA GLU A 347 9.66 -14.62 -0.03
C GLU A 347 9.59 -15.53 1.20
N LEU A 348 9.63 -14.97 2.42
CA LEU A 348 9.51 -15.73 3.64
C LEU A 348 8.18 -16.48 3.72
N LEU A 349 7.06 -15.84 3.40
CA LEU A 349 5.75 -16.50 3.35
C LEU A 349 5.73 -17.65 2.34
N HIS A 350 6.25 -17.44 1.13
CA HIS A 350 6.35 -18.48 0.11
C HIS A 350 7.26 -19.64 0.54
N HIS A 351 8.38 -19.34 1.19
CA HIS A 351 9.27 -20.37 1.73
C HIS A 351 8.58 -21.19 2.82
N PHE A 352 7.84 -20.53 3.71
CA PHE A 352 7.15 -21.22 4.80
C PHE A 352 6.00 -22.09 4.29
N VAL A 353 5.23 -21.63 3.30
CA VAL A 353 4.19 -22.46 2.66
C VAL A 353 4.81 -23.72 2.06
N ARG A 354 5.88 -23.58 1.26
CA ARG A 354 6.59 -24.75 0.69
C ARG A 354 7.13 -25.69 1.76
N PHE A 355 7.68 -25.15 2.84
CA PHE A 355 8.19 -25.91 3.96
C PHE A 355 7.08 -26.74 4.62
N ILE A 356 5.94 -26.15 4.91
CA ILE A 356 4.81 -26.83 5.57
C ILE A 356 4.20 -27.92 4.66
N HIS A 357 4.09 -27.67 3.35
CA HIS A 357 3.67 -28.67 2.36
C HIS A 357 4.62 -29.87 2.35
N THR A 358 5.92 -29.61 2.38
CA THR A 358 6.93 -30.67 2.41
C THR A 358 6.79 -31.54 3.66
N ILE A 359 6.62 -30.95 4.83
CA ILE A 359 6.39 -31.68 6.08
C ILE A 359 5.17 -32.58 5.97
N GLN A 360 4.06 -32.07 5.47
CA GLN A 360 2.81 -32.85 5.35
C GLN A 360 2.92 -33.98 4.34
N SER A 361 3.54 -33.76 3.19
CA SER A 361 3.75 -34.80 2.18
C SER A 361 4.60 -35.97 2.69
N LEU A 362 5.62 -35.67 3.49
CA LEU A 362 6.46 -36.68 4.13
C LEU A 362 5.70 -37.46 5.22
N SER A 363 4.78 -36.80 5.94
CA SER A 363 3.97 -37.44 6.98
C SER A 363 2.92 -38.39 6.40
N ILE A 364 2.30 -38.07 5.27
CA ILE A 364 1.29 -38.91 4.60
C ILE A 364 1.93 -40.21 4.07
N ASN A 365 3.13 -40.14 3.50
CA ASN A 365 3.82 -41.30 2.94
C ASN A 365 4.27 -42.33 4.02
N GLN A 366 4.26 -41.96 5.31
CA GLN A 366 4.55 -42.88 6.41
C GLN A 366 3.32 -43.63 6.94
N THR A 367 2.11 -43.15 6.67
CA THR A 367 0.84 -43.77 7.11
C THR A 367 0.36 -44.86 6.17
N ILE A 368 0.96 -44.98 4.98
CA ILE A 368 0.58 -45.93 3.91
C ILE A 368 1.50 -47.16 3.92
N LYS A 369 2.48 -47.28 4.84
CA LYS A 369 3.32 -48.46 5.09
C LYS A 369 2.91 -49.12 6.37
#